data_cea56a7cedb8287bdd90eaaf7ba76923
#
_entry.id   cea56a7cedb8287bdd90eaaf7ba76923
#
_cell.length_a   1.000
_cell.length_b   1.000
_cell.length_c   1.000
_cell.angle_alpha   90.00
_cell.angle_beta   90.00
_cell.angle_gamma   90.00
#
_symmetry.space_group_name_H-M   'P 1'
#
loop_
_entity.id
_entity.type
_entity.pdbx_description
1 polymer ?
#
loop_
_entity_poly.entity_id
_entity_poly.type
_entity_poly.pdbx_seq_one_letter_code
_entity_poly.pdbx_strand_id
1 'polypeptide(L)'
;MTMTNQQARYLEQLLATKSGGKPKVYDQGEITTGWETRIHAFAVGYLANGEERRDELIVRVFPGFRGVVQARNEFDIMNQVARWGVPTPRVDFVVTEETPFGDPFIVMERVSGESMADVLRAAPESDVHRLVGAMVDPLVRLHEMPTNELLTRRSEATADDDQISFVRPEQPDMRVAVDRYELRYFEPLLQWLDSRREGVGPGNACVLHNDYHPHNIVVREDDGQLVVLDWSFADIGDFRLDLAWSALLVGVTAGESYRDVFIQRYQAVSGLDVENFSYFEVLKLGARLITIALWLEESVVIPVSKITKQAIRREYRVHVLNVYNRVKEITRLQIPLFEGLGESTTE
;
A
#
# COMPACT_ATOMS: atom_id res chain seq x y z
N MET A 1 22.20 -1.78 -5.77
CA MET A 1 23.35 -2.37 -5.03
C MET A 1 23.32 -3.88 -5.29
N THR A 2 24.45 -4.51 -5.54
CA THR A 2 24.52 -5.97 -5.75
C THR A 2 24.54 -6.70 -4.41
N MET A 3 23.93 -7.88 -4.36
CA MET A 3 23.94 -8.76 -3.18
C MET A 3 25.35 -9.22 -2.84
N THR A 4 25.72 -9.22 -1.58
CA THR A 4 27.02 -9.75 -1.14
C THR A 4 27.05 -11.28 -1.19
N ASN A 5 28.26 -11.87 -1.31
CA ASN A 5 28.43 -13.32 -1.26
C ASN A 5 27.89 -13.95 0.06
N GLN A 6 27.91 -13.21 1.16
CA GLN A 6 27.39 -13.67 2.45
C GLN A 6 25.86 -13.72 2.42
N GLN A 7 25.21 -12.71 1.86
CA GLN A 7 23.75 -12.66 1.67
C GLN A 7 23.28 -13.79 0.75
N ALA A 8 23.94 -13.99 -0.38
CA ALA A 8 23.61 -15.08 -1.31
C ALA A 8 23.68 -16.46 -0.65
N ARG A 9 24.78 -16.75 0.05
CA ARG A 9 24.95 -18.02 0.80
C ARG A 9 23.88 -18.21 1.89
N TYR A 10 23.52 -17.14 2.58
CA TYR A 10 22.48 -17.19 3.59
C TYR A 10 21.13 -17.58 2.97
N LEU A 11 20.76 -16.97 1.84
CA LEU A 11 19.54 -17.33 1.10
C LEU A 11 19.57 -18.77 0.59
N GLU A 12 20.71 -19.24 0.08
CA GLU A 12 20.88 -20.64 -0.34
C GLU A 12 20.61 -21.62 0.83
N GLN A 13 21.12 -21.32 2.02
CA GLN A 13 20.87 -22.12 3.21
C GLN A 13 19.39 -22.07 3.63
N LEU A 14 18.79 -20.88 3.66
CA LEU A 14 17.39 -20.69 4.01
C LEU A 14 16.46 -21.45 3.03
N LEU A 15 16.68 -21.30 1.73
CA LEU A 15 15.89 -21.95 0.68
C LEU A 15 16.07 -23.47 0.65
N ALA A 16 17.26 -23.99 1.02
CA ALA A 16 17.50 -25.42 1.14
C ALA A 16 16.59 -26.10 2.17
N THR A 17 16.16 -25.39 3.19
CA THR A 17 15.22 -25.91 4.22
C THR A 17 13.87 -26.30 3.63
N LYS A 18 13.45 -25.62 2.55
CA LYS A 18 12.14 -25.84 1.88
C LYS A 18 12.24 -26.76 0.67
N SER A 19 13.33 -26.64 -0.11
CA SER A 19 13.49 -27.38 -1.36
C SER A 19 14.06 -28.80 -1.19
N GLY A 20 14.67 -29.09 -0.04
CA GLY A 20 15.37 -30.36 0.21
C GLY A 20 16.61 -30.59 -0.67
N GLY A 21 17.02 -29.57 -1.47
CA GLY A 21 18.11 -29.65 -2.42
C GLY A 21 19.25 -28.68 -2.09
N LYS A 22 20.13 -28.46 -3.09
CA LYS A 22 21.18 -27.43 -3.01
C LYS A 22 20.82 -26.29 -3.96
N PRO A 23 19.99 -25.33 -3.51
CA PRO A 23 19.63 -24.20 -4.33
C PRO A 23 20.87 -23.32 -4.61
N LYS A 24 20.88 -22.69 -5.77
CA LYS A 24 21.89 -21.71 -6.16
C LYS A 24 21.22 -20.38 -6.43
N VAL A 25 21.69 -19.34 -5.75
CA VAL A 25 21.16 -17.98 -5.88
C VAL A 25 21.92 -17.22 -6.96
N TYR A 26 21.17 -16.51 -7.81
CA TYR A 26 21.68 -15.64 -8.85
C TYR A 26 21.10 -14.23 -8.62
N ASP A 27 21.96 -13.28 -8.22
CA ASP A 27 21.55 -11.89 -7.97
C ASP A 27 21.09 -11.20 -9.26
N GLN A 28 19.96 -10.49 -9.19
CA GLN A 28 19.40 -9.69 -10.28
C GLN A 28 19.39 -8.19 -9.95
N GLY A 29 19.88 -7.84 -8.76
CA GLY A 29 20.06 -6.46 -8.32
C GLY A 29 18.88 -5.90 -7.49
N GLU A 30 19.06 -4.66 -7.08
CA GLU A 30 18.09 -3.93 -6.26
C GLU A 30 17.00 -3.33 -7.14
N ILE A 31 15.73 -3.49 -6.70
CA ILE A 31 14.57 -2.81 -7.26
C ILE A 31 14.37 -1.51 -6.49
N THR A 32 14.47 -0.36 -7.18
CA THR A 32 14.51 0.97 -6.54
C THR A 32 13.15 1.63 -6.34
N THR A 33 12.05 0.94 -6.59
CA THR A 33 10.69 1.51 -6.62
C THR A 33 9.98 1.60 -5.26
N GLY A 34 10.58 1.13 -4.17
CA GLY A 34 9.95 1.16 -2.83
C GLY A 34 10.24 2.45 -2.05
N TRP A 35 9.22 2.96 -1.30
CA TRP A 35 9.34 4.17 -0.49
C TRP A 35 9.98 3.93 0.89
N GLU A 36 9.70 2.77 1.51
CA GLU A 36 10.05 2.47 2.90
C GLU A 36 10.91 1.22 3.06
N THR A 37 10.97 0.36 2.06
CA THR A 37 11.66 -0.92 2.11
C THR A 37 12.74 -1.03 1.04
N ARG A 38 13.72 -1.91 1.28
CA ARG A 38 14.73 -2.27 0.27
C ARG A 38 14.34 -3.59 -0.37
N ILE A 39 14.30 -3.64 -1.69
CA ILE A 39 13.88 -4.83 -2.43
C ILE A 39 15.04 -5.31 -3.30
N HIS A 40 15.44 -6.58 -3.14
CA HIS A 40 16.43 -7.24 -3.98
C HIS A 40 15.77 -8.36 -4.77
N ALA A 41 15.90 -8.33 -6.10
CA ALA A 41 15.47 -9.42 -6.97
C ALA A 41 16.59 -10.45 -7.12
N PHE A 42 16.23 -11.72 -7.15
CA PHE A 42 17.15 -12.81 -7.42
C PHE A 42 16.41 -14.01 -8.03
N ALA A 43 17.15 -14.83 -8.74
CA ALA A 43 16.66 -16.12 -9.16
C ALA A 43 17.29 -17.24 -8.32
N VAL A 44 16.55 -18.32 -8.13
CA VAL A 44 17.07 -19.52 -7.48
C VAL A 44 16.93 -20.72 -8.41
N GLY A 45 18.05 -21.38 -8.72
CA GLY A 45 18.07 -22.64 -9.47
C GLY A 45 18.17 -23.83 -8.52
N TYR A 46 17.38 -24.87 -8.74
CA TYR A 46 17.43 -26.12 -7.98
C TYR A 46 16.99 -27.31 -8.82
N LEU A 47 17.38 -28.51 -8.41
CA LEU A 47 16.94 -29.74 -9.04
C LEU A 47 15.67 -30.25 -8.36
N ALA A 48 14.59 -30.37 -9.11
CA ALA A 48 13.33 -30.97 -8.66
C ALA A 48 12.98 -32.15 -9.57
N ASN A 49 12.89 -33.36 -9.00
CA ASN A 49 12.63 -34.61 -9.74
C ASN A 49 13.59 -34.87 -10.91
N GLY A 50 14.84 -34.43 -10.80
CA GLY A 50 15.85 -34.59 -11.85
C GLY A 50 15.83 -33.53 -12.94
N GLU A 51 14.91 -32.58 -12.88
CA GLU A 51 14.83 -31.43 -13.79
C GLU A 51 15.35 -30.18 -13.11
N GLU A 52 16.06 -29.35 -13.86
CA GLU A 52 16.49 -28.03 -13.40
C GLU A 52 15.28 -27.08 -13.41
N ARG A 53 14.97 -26.50 -12.25
CA ARG A 53 13.93 -25.47 -12.08
C ARG A 53 14.55 -24.17 -11.65
N ARG A 54 13.88 -23.09 -12.01
CA ARG A 54 14.28 -21.74 -11.65
C ARG A 54 13.07 -20.95 -11.19
N ASP A 55 13.14 -20.41 -9.97
CA ASP A 55 12.14 -19.51 -9.44
C ASP A 55 12.70 -18.10 -9.37
N GLU A 56 11.87 -17.11 -9.70
CA GLU A 56 12.17 -15.69 -9.56
C GLU A 56 11.59 -15.21 -8.22
N LEU A 57 12.46 -14.67 -7.36
CA LEU A 57 12.10 -14.27 -6.01
C LEU A 57 12.58 -12.85 -5.71
N ILE A 58 12.04 -12.26 -4.64
CA ILE A 58 12.53 -11.03 -4.03
C ILE A 58 12.77 -11.22 -2.54
N VAL A 59 13.78 -10.51 -2.04
CA VAL A 59 13.95 -10.20 -0.62
C VAL A 59 13.44 -8.78 -0.39
N ARG A 60 12.42 -8.62 0.46
CA ARG A 60 11.94 -7.33 0.91
C ARG A 60 12.40 -7.11 2.35
N VAL A 61 13.27 -6.12 2.54
CA VAL A 61 13.93 -5.81 3.82
C VAL A 61 13.22 -4.64 4.47
N PHE A 62 12.94 -4.76 5.77
CA PHE A 62 12.20 -3.78 6.59
C PHE A 62 13.16 -3.09 7.57
N PRO A 63 13.74 -1.95 7.22
CA PRO A 63 14.72 -1.29 8.07
C PRO A 63 14.06 -0.58 9.26
N GLY A 64 14.86 -0.43 10.33
CA GLY A 64 14.50 0.35 11.50
C GLY A 64 13.81 -0.45 12.61
N PHE A 65 13.48 0.25 13.70
CA PHE A 65 13.02 -0.37 14.95
C PHE A 65 11.69 -1.14 14.85
N ARG A 66 10.85 -0.81 13.86
CA ARG A 66 9.58 -1.52 13.60
C ARG A 66 9.72 -2.67 12.58
N GLY A 67 10.90 -2.88 12.02
CA GLY A 67 11.12 -3.85 10.95
C GLY A 67 10.63 -5.25 11.27
N VAL A 68 10.82 -5.72 12.52
CA VAL A 68 10.33 -7.04 12.97
C VAL A 68 8.80 -7.14 12.89
N VAL A 69 8.10 -6.13 13.40
CA VAL A 69 6.63 -6.11 13.42
C VAL A 69 6.09 -5.99 11.99
N GLN A 70 6.68 -5.13 11.18
CA GLN A 70 6.27 -4.93 9.78
C GLN A 70 6.47 -6.20 8.95
N ALA A 71 7.64 -6.84 9.04
CA ALA A 71 7.92 -8.08 8.31
C ALA A 71 6.96 -9.21 8.67
N ARG A 72 6.69 -9.39 9.98
CA ARG A 72 5.72 -10.40 10.45
C ARG A 72 4.31 -10.09 9.99
N ASN A 73 3.86 -8.86 10.16
CA ASN A 73 2.50 -8.46 9.79
C ASN A 73 2.27 -8.65 8.28
N GLU A 74 3.22 -8.23 7.43
CA GLU A 74 3.09 -8.39 5.99
C GLU A 74 3.12 -9.87 5.57
N PHE A 75 4.02 -10.67 6.14
CA PHE A 75 4.06 -12.12 5.92
C PHE A 75 2.74 -12.80 6.29
N ASP A 76 2.19 -12.44 7.43
CA ASP A 76 1.00 -13.06 7.97
C ASP A 76 -0.25 -12.68 7.18
N ILE A 77 -0.42 -11.39 6.85
CA ILE A 77 -1.57 -10.94 6.06
C ILE A 77 -1.54 -11.53 4.65
N MET A 78 -0.38 -11.55 3.98
CA MET A 78 -0.26 -12.13 2.66
C MET A 78 -0.64 -13.61 2.63
N ASN A 79 -0.22 -14.38 3.64
CA ASN A 79 -0.63 -15.78 3.77
C ASN A 79 -2.13 -15.95 4.04
N GLN A 80 -2.76 -15.04 4.77
CA GLN A 80 -4.20 -15.09 5.07
C GLN A 80 -5.03 -14.73 3.83
N VAL A 81 -4.72 -13.62 3.16
CA VAL A 81 -5.44 -13.19 1.96
C VAL A 81 -5.28 -14.19 0.82
N ALA A 82 -4.11 -14.83 0.68
CA ALA A 82 -3.89 -15.90 -0.29
C ALA A 82 -4.79 -17.11 -0.02
N ARG A 83 -4.93 -17.53 1.24
CA ARG A 83 -5.84 -18.65 1.64
C ARG A 83 -7.31 -18.32 1.37
N TRP A 84 -7.70 -17.05 1.47
CA TRP A 84 -9.03 -16.57 1.13
C TRP A 84 -9.25 -16.45 -0.39
N GLY A 85 -8.20 -16.63 -1.18
CA GLY A 85 -8.26 -16.57 -2.64
C GLY A 85 -8.13 -15.17 -3.22
N VAL A 86 -7.63 -14.19 -2.45
CA VAL A 86 -7.19 -12.91 -2.97
C VAL A 86 -5.85 -13.11 -3.66
N PRO A 87 -5.72 -12.80 -4.97
CA PRO A 87 -4.46 -12.98 -5.67
C PRO A 87 -3.37 -12.08 -5.10
N THR A 88 -2.34 -12.68 -4.52
CA THR A 88 -1.17 -12.01 -3.93
C THR A 88 0.08 -12.84 -4.19
N PRO A 89 1.29 -12.26 -4.19
CA PRO A 89 2.50 -13.04 -4.34
C PRO A 89 2.62 -14.10 -3.25
N ARG A 90 3.13 -15.28 -3.61
CA ARG A 90 3.45 -16.30 -2.61
C ARG A 90 4.58 -15.81 -1.71
N VAL A 91 4.39 -15.88 -0.39
CA VAL A 91 5.42 -15.56 0.60
C VAL A 91 5.98 -16.85 1.17
N ASP A 92 7.30 -17.01 1.12
CA ASP A 92 7.98 -18.25 1.49
C ASP A 92 8.56 -18.21 2.90
N PHE A 93 9.15 -17.06 3.30
CA PHE A 93 9.83 -16.92 4.58
C PHE A 93 9.64 -15.53 5.17
N VAL A 94 9.63 -15.46 6.49
CA VAL A 94 9.88 -14.25 7.29
C VAL A 94 11.08 -14.52 8.19
N VAL A 95 12.03 -13.60 8.20
CA VAL A 95 13.26 -13.69 9.00
C VAL A 95 13.37 -12.42 9.84
N THR A 96 13.41 -12.59 11.16
CA THR A 96 13.40 -11.48 12.12
C THR A 96 14.62 -11.47 13.05
N GLU A 97 15.46 -12.49 12.95
CA GLU A 97 16.72 -12.59 13.68
C GLU A 97 17.82 -11.81 12.94
N GLU A 98 18.98 -11.71 13.58
CA GLU A 98 20.18 -11.09 12.98
C GLU A 98 20.64 -11.83 11.74
N THR A 99 20.79 -11.13 10.63
CA THR A 99 21.12 -11.70 9.32
C THR A 99 22.14 -10.83 8.58
N PRO A 100 22.74 -11.36 7.50
CA PRO A 100 23.62 -10.56 6.64
C PRO A 100 22.91 -9.38 5.92
N PHE A 101 21.58 -9.28 6.00
CA PHE A 101 20.80 -8.15 5.46
C PHE A 101 20.74 -6.97 6.44
N GLY A 102 21.11 -7.19 7.71
CA GLY A 102 21.15 -6.17 8.76
C GLY A 102 19.80 -5.84 9.39
N ASP A 103 18.72 -6.12 8.68
CA ASP A 103 17.34 -5.83 9.08
C ASP A 103 16.44 -7.04 8.82
N PRO A 104 15.27 -7.15 9.47
CA PRO A 104 14.25 -8.16 9.17
C PRO A 104 13.83 -8.13 7.71
N PHE A 105 13.44 -9.29 7.16
CA PHE A 105 13.01 -9.39 5.78
C PHE A 105 12.02 -10.53 5.55
N ILE A 106 11.32 -10.46 4.42
CA ILE A 106 10.55 -11.56 3.85
C ILE A 106 11.16 -12.00 2.51
N VAL A 107 11.00 -13.29 2.19
CA VAL A 107 11.27 -13.83 0.86
C VAL A 107 9.96 -14.19 0.21
N MET A 108 9.75 -13.67 -1.00
CA MET A 108 8.49 -13.85 -1.71
C MET A 108 8.71 -13.98 -3.21
N GLU A 109 7.68 -14.46 -3.91
CA GLU A 109 7.60 -14.53 -5.36
C GLU A 109 7.84 -13.17 -5.99
N ARG A 110 8.65 -13.13 -7.05
CA ARG A 110 8.71 -12.01 -7.98
C ARG A 110 7.66 -12.21 -9.06
N VAL A 111 6.58 -11.47 -8.99
CA VAL A 111 5.53 -11.53 -10.01
C VAL A 111 6.03 -10.90 -11.30
N SER A 112 6.08 -11.67 -12.38
CA SER A 112 6.39 -11.19 -13.72
C SER A 112 5.12 -10.63 -14.36
N GLY A 113 5.21 -9.41 -14.91
CA GLY A 113 4.08 -8.74 -15.54
C GLY A 113 4.22 -7.22 -15.53
N GLU A 114 3.20 -6.54 -16.00
CA GLU A 114 3.13 -5.09 -16.05
C GLU A 114 2.22 -4.54 -14.96
N SER A 115 2.52 -3.36 -14.43
CA SER A 115 1.60 -2.71 -13.50
C SER A 115 0.28 -2.39 -14.21
N MET A 116 -0.85 -2.53 -13.49
CA MET A 116 -2.16 -2.13 -14.02
C MET A 116 -2.15 -0.66 -14.46
N ALA A 117 -1.34 0.19 -13.82
CA ALA A 117 -1.19 1.57 -14.20
C ALA A 117 -0.56 1.73 -15.60
N ASP A 118 0.43 0.92 -15.94
CA ASP A 118 1.06 0.94 -17.27
C ASP A 118 0.12 0.34 -18.32
N VAL A 119 -0.55 -0.77 -17.97
CA VAL A 119 -1.57 -1.38 -18.82
C VAL A 119 -2.70 -0.40 -19.14
N LEU A 120 -3.23 0.34 -18.14
CA LEU A 120 -4.28 1.34 -18.35
C LEU A 120 -3.81 2.50 -19.24
N ARG A 121 -2.56 2.97 -19.07
CA ARG A 121 -2.00 4.05 -19.92
C ARG A 121 -1.78 3.62 -21.37
N ALA A 122 -1.47 2.35 -21.59
CA ALA A 122 -1.23 1.81 -22.94
C ALA A 122 -2.50 1.33 -23.62
N ALA A 123 -3.59 1.10 -22.86
CA ALA A 123 -4.83 0.52 -23.37
C ALA A 123 -5.59 1.45 -24.31
N PRO A 124 -6.22 0.92 -25.40
CA PRO A 124 -7.20 1.67 -26.14
C PRO A 124 -8.39 2.04 -25.25
N GLU A 125 -9.00 3.19 -25.48
CA GLU A 125 -10.13 3.70 -24.67
C GLU A 125 -11.28 2.68 -24.55
N SER A 126 -11.53 1.89 -25.59
CA SER A 126 -12.52 0.81 -25.57
C SER A 126 -12.29 -0.26 -24.50
N ASP A 127 -11.07 -0.45 -24.05
CA ASP A 127 -10.68 -1.49 -23.08
C ASP A 127 -10.58 -0.97 -21.64
N VAL A 128 -10.39 0.34 -21.46
CA VAL A 128 -10.16 0.94 -20.13
C VAL A 128 -11.30 0.62 -19.16
N HIS A 129 -12.55 0.70 -19.62
CA HIS A 129 -13.72 0.36 -18.78
C HIS A 129 -13.66 -1.07 -18.24
N ARG A 130 -13.31 -2.03 -19.10
CA ARG A 130 -13.16 -3.45 -18.73
C ARG A 130 -12.01 -3.65 -17.74
N LEU A 131 -10.88 -3.01 -17.99
CA LEU A 131 -9.67 -3.10 -17.13
C LEU A 131 -9.92 -2.51 -15.75
N VAL A 132 -10.54 -1.33 -15.67
CA VAL A 132 -10.95 -0.69 -14.40
C VAL A 132 -11.95 -1.58 -13.66
N GLY A 133 -12.92 -2.15 -14.37
CA GLY A 133 -13.88 -3.09 -13.80
C GLY A 133 -13.24 -4.35 -13.22
N ALA A 134 -12.19 -4.87 -13.87
CA ALA A 134 -11.49 -6.07 -13.42
C ALA A 134 -10.75 -5.86 -12.08
N MET A 135 -10.33 -4.64 -11.76
CA MET A 135 -9.70 -4.33 -10.47
C MET A 135 -10.67 -4.46 -9.28
N VAL A 136 -11.98 -4.46 -9.52
CA VAL A 136 -12.98 -4.49 -8.44
C VAL A 136 -13.08 -5.87 -7.81
N ASP A 137 -13.00 -6.95 -8.60
CA ASP A 137 -13.24 -8.30 -8.11
C ASP A 137 -12.25 -8.74 -6.99
N PRO A 138 -10.91 -8.49 -7.07
CA PRO A 138 -9.99 -8.78 -5.98
C PRO A 138 -10.27 -7.93 -4.73
N LEU A 139 -10.67 -6.66 -4.90
CA LEU A 139 -10.98 -5.77 -3.77
C LEU A 139 -12.25 -6.21 -3.03
N VAL A 140 -13.32 -6.57 -3.75
CA VAL A 140 -14.55 -7.10 -3.13
C VAL A 140 -14.25 -8.39 -2.39
N ARG A 141 -13.49 -9.31 -2.99
CA ARG A 141 -13.08 -10.55 -2.33
C ARG A 141 -12.29 -10.30 -1.04
N LEU A 142 -11.42 -9.29 -1.04
CA LEU A 142 -10.71 -8.87 0.18
C LEU A 142 -11.69 -8.39 1.26
N HIS A 143 -12.65 -7.53 0.89
CA HIS A 143 -13.62 -6.97 1.83
C HIS A 143 -14.65 -8.00 2.35
N GLU A 144 -14.84 -9.12 1.65
CA GLU A 144 -15.66 -10.26 2.12
C GLU A 144 -14.91 -11.18 3.09
N MET A 145 -13.59 -11.00 3.26
CA MET A 145 -12.79 -11.82 4.16
C MET A 145 -13.20 -11.62 5.62
N PRO A 146 -13.37 -12.70 6.41
CA PRO A 146 -13.69 -12.60 7.83
C PRO A 146 -12.60 -11.87 8.61
N THR A 147 -12.99 -10.88 9.40
CA THR A 147 -12.07 -10.02 10.19
C THR A 147 -11.51 -10.68 11.44
N ASN A 148 -12.17 -11.71 11.96
CA ASN A 148 -11.80 -12.40 13.21
C ASN A 148 -10.40 -13.03 13.18
N GLU A 149 -9.92 -13.46 12.02
CA GLU A 149 -8.58 -14.03 11.84
C GLU A 149 -7.46 -12.97 12.02
N LEU A 150 -7.73 -11.71 11.67
CA LEU A 150 -6.81 -10.60 11.86
C LEU A 150 -6.87 -9.98 13.26
N LEU A 151 -8.04 -10.00 13.92
CA LEU A 151 -8.23 -9.44 15.24
C LEU A 151 -7.44 -10.17 16.34
N THR A 152 -7.23 -11.48 16.17
CA THR A 152 -6.52 -12.30 17.16
C THR A 152 -5.07 -11.85 17.38
N ARG A 153 -4.45 -11.17 16.43
CA ARG A 153 -3.06 -10.71 16.47
C ARG A 153 -2.89 -9.27 16.95
N ARG A 154 -3.94 -8.45 16.83
CA ARG A 154 -3.93 -7.08 17.35
C ARG A 154 -3.85 -7.02 18.87
N SER A 155 -4.33 -8.04 19.58
CA SER A 155 -4.28 -8.14 21.03
C SER A 155 -2.87 -8.45 21.58
N GLU A 156 -1.95 -8.89 20.74
CA GLU A 156 -0.57 -9.21 21.12
C GLU A 156 0.42 -8.04 20.87
N ALA A 157 0.01 -7.02 20.12
CA ALA A 157 0.78 -5.80 19.94
C ALA A 157 0.64 -4.94 21.21
N THR A 158 1.69 -4.94 22.02
CA THR A 158 1.75 -4.28 23.33
C THR A 158 1.58 -2.77 23.24
N ALA A 159 1.06 -2.20 24.34
CA ALA A 159 0.76 -0.78 24.56
C ALA A 159 1.95 0.21 24.45
N ASP A 160 3.13 -0.24 24.07
CA ASP A 160 4.34 0.59 23.87
C ASP A 160 4.41 1.21 22.47
N ASP A 161 3.39 1.01 21.65
CA ASP A 161 3.31 1.47 20.24
C ASP A 161 2.77 2.90 20.13
N ASP A 162 2.80 3.68 21.22
CA ASP A 162 2.32 5.08 21.29
C ASP A 162 3.10 6.08 20.43
N GLN A 163 4.13 5.64 19.75
CA GLN A 163 4.99 6.59 19.09
C GLN A 163 4.76 6.81 17.61
N ILE A 164 3.97 6.19 16.87
CA ILE A 164 3.75 6.59 15.47
C ILE A 164 2.76 5.63 14.77
N SER A 165 1.52 5.74 15.09
CA SER A 165 0.42 5.21 14.27
C SER A 165 -0.07 6.27 13.26
N PHE A 166 0.85 7.09 12.69
CA PHE A 166 0.50 8.14 11.72
C PHE A 166 0.01 7.59 10.37
N VAL A 167 0.07 6.29 10.18
CA VAL A 167 -0.32 5.65 8.92
C VAL A 167 -1.77 5.18 8.94
N ARG A 168 -2.43 5.21 10.10
CA ARG A 168 -3.84 4.79 10.21
C ARG A 168 -4.75 5.96 9.89
N PRO A 169 -5.65 5.85 8.89
CA PRO A 169 -6.57 6.90 8.53
C PRO A 169 -7.77 6.98 9.49
N GLU A 170 -7.56 6.78 10.77
CA GLU A 170 -8.57 6.93 11.80
C GLU A 170 -8.56 8.36 12.35
N GLN A 171 -9.74 8.92 12.59
CA GLN A 171 -9.92 10.31 13.02
C GLN A 171 -9.17 10.68 14.32
N PRO A 172 -9.06 9.78 15.34
CA PRO A 172 -8.27 10.06 16.53
C PRO A 172 -6.79 10.34 16.23
N ASP A 173 -6.21 9.60 15.29
CA ASP A 173 -4.81 9.74 14.90
C ASP A 173 -4.54 11.07 14.19
N MET A 174 -5.48 11.55 13.37
CA MET A 174 -5.37 12.85 12.71
C MET A 174 -5.30 14.00 13.72
N ARG A 175 -6.17 14.00 14.74
CA ARG A 175 -6.18 15.04 15.77
C ARG A 175 -4.91 15.03 16.61
N VAL A 176 -4.46 13.84 17.02
CA VAL A 176 -3.18 13.68 17.74
C VAL A 176 -2.02 14.23 16.91
N ALA A 177 -1.98 13.95 15.60
CA ALA A 177 -0.95 14.47 14.71
C ALA A 177 -1.00 16.00 14.58
N VAL A 178 -2.19 16.55 14.36
CA VAL A 178 -2.40 18.01 14.25
C VAL A 178 -1.98 18.72 15.53
N ASP A 179 -2.36 18.21 16.69
CA ASP A 179 -2.00 18.81 17.98
C ASP A 179 -0.49 18.68 18.28
N ARG A 180 0.08 17.48 18.10
CA ARG A 180 1.48 17.19 18.44
C ARG A 180 2.46 17.99 17.59
N TYR A 181 2.15 18.18 16.30
CA TYR A 181 3.03 18.86 15.34
C TYR A 181 2.56 20.28 15.00
N GLU A 182 1.61 20.82 15.77
CA GLU A 182 1.10 22.18 15.64
C GLU A 182 0.58 22.54 14.25
N LEU A 183 0.04 21.55 13.51
CA LEU A 183 -0.50 21.71 12.16
C LEU A 183 -1.89 22.38 12.17
N ARG A 184 -2.01 23.56 12.82
CA ARG A 184 -3.28 24.27 13.09
C ARG A 184 -4.12 24.58 11.86
N TYR A 185 -3.51 24.68 10.70
CA TYR A 185 -4.22 24.89 9.44
C TYR A 185 -5.07 23.69 8.99
N PHE A 186 -4.96 22.52 9.65
CA PHE A 186 -5.88 21.39 9.47
C PHE A 186 -7.11 21.43 10.40
N GLU A 187 -7.18 22.32 11.38
CA GLU A 187 -8.33 22.41 12.28
C GLU A 187 -9.68 22.54 11.56
N PRO A 188 -9.82 23.34 10.48
CA PRO A 188 -11.07 23.40 9.73
C PRO A 188 -11.48 22.07 9.12
N LEU A 189 -10.50 21.24 8.68
CA LEU A 189 -10.75 19.91 8.13
C LEU A 189 -11.26 18.94 9.21
N LEU A 190 -10.65 18.97 10.39
CA LEU A 190 -11.10 18.16 11.54
C LEU A 190 -12.51 18.55 11.97
N GLN A 191 -12.83 19.86 12.04
CA GLN A 191 -14.16 20.36 12.33
C GLN A 191 -15.19 19.94 11.28
N TRP A 192 -14.81 19.93 9.98
CA TRP A 192 -15.66 19.45 8.90
C TRP A 192 -16.02 17.98 9.10
N LEU A 193 -15.06 17.12 9.47
CA LEU A 193 -15.26 15.70 9.77
C LEU A 193 -16.12 15.51 11.03
N ASP A 194 -15.81 16.20 12.12
CA ASP A 194 -16.54 16.11 13.39
C ASP A 194 -18.03 16.47 13.22
N SER A 195 -18.32 17.53 12.45
CA SER A 195 -19.70 17.99 12.23
C SER A 195 -20.58 17.00 11.44
N ARG A 196 -19.96 16.01 10.77
CA ARG A 196 -20.66 15.03 9.92
C ARG A 196 -20.63 13.62 10.46
N ARG A 197 -19.84 13.36 11.49
CA ARG A 197 -19.59 12.03 12.05
C ARG A 197 -20.86 11.32 12.52
N GLU A 198 -21.78 12.03 13.19
CA GLU A 198 -23.02 11.44 13.72
C GLU A 198 -23.98 10.99 12.61
N GLY A 199 -23.91 11.63 11.43
CA GLY A 199 -24.70 11.25 10.26
C GLY A 199 -24.15 10.06 9.47
N VAL A 200 -22.94 9.61 9.80
CA VAL A 200 -22.29 8.47 9.15
C VAL A 200 -22.63 7.23 9.97
N GLY A 201 -23.57 6.45 9.50
CA GLY A 201 -23.95 5.17 10.15
C GLY A 201 -22.77 4.22 10.30
N PRO A 202 -22.87 3.23 11.21
CA PRO A 202 -21.86 2.21 11.37
C PRO A 202 -21.61 1.52 10.04
N GLY A 203 -20.36 1.52 9.58
CA GLY A 203 -19.94 0.82 8.38
C GLY A 203 -19.71 -0.67 8.64
N ASN A 204 -19.66 -1.45 7.58
CA ASN A 204 -19.23 -2.84 7.67
C ASN A 204 -17.71 -2.89 7.80
N ALA A 205 -17.24 -3.33 8.98
CA ALA A 205 -15.83 -3.57 9.20
C ALA A 205 -15.37 -4.76 8.32
N CYS A 206 -14.35 -4.53 7.53
CA CYS A 206 -13.75 -5.52 6.65
C CYS A 206 -12.21 -5.44 6.71
N VAL A 207 -11.55 -6.36 6.04
CA VAL A 207 -10.10 -6.29 5.82
C VAL A 207 -9.82 -5.26 4.74
N LEU A 208 -9.00 -4.26 5.06
CA LEU A 208 -8.57 -3.21 4.14
C LEU A 208 -7.15 -3.49 3.65
N HIS A 209 -6.89 -3.13 2.40
CA HIS A 209 -5.54 -3.00 1.86
C HIS A 209 -4.89 -1.68 2.27
N ASN A 210 -5.69 -0.63 2.34
CA ASN A 210 -5.31 0.76 2.62
C ASN A 210 -4.42 1.46 1.57
N ASP A 211 -3.91 0.73 0.59
CA ASP A 211 -3.14 1.27 -0.54
C ASP A 211 -3.48 0.55 -1.86
N TYR A 212 -4.75 0.19 -2.06
CA TYR A 212 -5.24 -0.49 -3.27
C TYR A 212 -5.34 0.50 -4.43
N HIS A 213 -4.49 0.33 -5.44
CA HIS A 213 -4.49 1.23 -6.61
C HIS A 213 -3.74 0.60 -7.80
N PRO A 214 -3.87 1.18 -9.04
CA PRO A 214 -3.31 0.56 -10.25
C PRO A 214 -1.81 0.26 -10.22
N HIS A 215 -1.00 1.01 -9.47
CA HIS A 215 0.44 0.74 -9.36
C HIS A 215 0.77 -0.45 -8.42
N ASN A 216 -0.14 -0.79 -7.50
CA ASN A 216 -0.01 -1.94 -6.60
C ASN A 216 -0.72 -3.19 -7.11
N ILE A 217 -1.09 -3.21 -8.38
CA ILE A 217 -1.67 -4.38 -9.06
C ILE A 217 -0.81 -4.70 -10.27
N VAL A 218 -0.38 -5.96 -10.38
CA VAL A 218 0.35 -6.47 -11.53
C VAL A 218 -0.57 -7.37 -12.35
N VAL A 219 -0.63 -7.14 -13.65
CA VAL A 219 -1.21 -8.06 -14.60
C VAL A 219 -0.14 -9.11 -14.93
N ARG A 220 -0.30 -10.31 -14.42
CA ARG A 220 0.68 -11.39 -14.56
C ARG A 220 0.83 -11.77 -16.03
N GLU A 221 2.07 -11.98 -16.46
CA GLU A 221 2.41 -12.17 -17.88
C GLU A 221 1.88 -13.50 -18.46
N ASP A 222 1.87 -14.56 -17.67
CA ASP A 222 1.57 -15.93 -18.13
C ASP A 222 0.06 -16.22 -18.24
N ASP A 223 -0.77 -15.68 -17.34
CA ASP A 223 -2.20 -16.01 -17.27
C ASP A 223 -3.13 -14.77 -17.26
N GLY A 224 -2.57 -13.55 -17.21
CA GLY A 224 -3.33 -12.31 -17.15
C GLY A 224 -4.02 -12.06 -15.80
N GLN A 225 -3.73 -12.86 -14.77
CA GLN A 225 -4.31 -12.68 -13.44
C GLN A 225 -3.83 -11.37 -12.82
N LEU A 226 -4.75 -10.66 -12.15
CA LEU A 226 -4.40 -9.49 -11.35
C LEU A 226 -3.85 -9.93 -10.02
N VAL A 227 -2.60 -9.56 -9.71
CA VAL A 227 -1.93 -9.86 -8.45
C VAL A 227 -1.75 -8.59 -7.65
N VAL A 228 -2.27 -8.55 -6.43
CA VAL A 228 -2.24 -7.40 -5.53
C VAL A 228 -0.96 -7.42 -4.71
N LEU A 229 -0.21 -6.32 -4.78
CA LEU A 229 1.09 -6.12 -4.11
C LEU A 229 0.95 -5.15 -2.93
N ASP A 230 1.98 -5.10 -2.09
CA ASP A 230 2.20 -4.12 -1.01
C ASP A 230 1.12 -4.11 0.08
N TRP A 231 1.17 -5.11 0.94
CA TRP A 231 0.25 -5.32 2.05
C TRP A 231 0.68 -4.63 3.36
N SER A 232 1.67 -3.74 3.32
CA SER A 232 2.24 -3.08 4.50
C SER A 232 1.22 -2.31 5.34
N PHE A 233 0.16 -1.80 4.70
CA PHE A 233 -0.86 -0.97 5.33
C PHE A 233 -2.17 -1.71 5.62
N ALA A 234 -2.21 -3.03 5.39
CA ALA A 234 -3.44 -3.79 5.59
C ALA A 234 -3.92 -3.72 7.05
N ASP A 235 -5.21 -3.48 7.22
CA ASP A 235 -5.84 -3.30 8.54
C ASP A 235 -7.33 -3.69 8.48
N ILE A 236 -8.06 -3.47 9.56
CA ILE A 236 -9.51 -3.63 9.63
C ILE A 236 -10.15 -2.25 9.72
N GLY A 237 -11.16 -2.01 8.89
CA GLY A 237 -11.87 -0.75 8.89
C GLY A 237 -13.07 -0.75 7.95
N ASP A 238 -13.59 0.44 7.66
CA ASP A 238 -14.71 0.61 6.76
C ASP A 238 -14.25 0.51 5.29
N PHE A 239 -14.90 -0.33 4.49
CA PHE A 239 -14.54 -0.57 3.08
C PHE A 239 -14.49 0.72 2.24
N ARG A 240 -15.25 1.76 2.63
CA ARG A 240 -15.28 3.04 1.93
C ARG A 240 -13.93 3.78 1.97
N LEU A 241 -13.06 3.44 2.93
CA LEU A 241 -11.68 3.99 3.00
C LEU A 241 -10.80 3.48 1.85
N ASP A 242 -10.84 2.17 1.58
CA ASP A 242 -10.15 1.61 0.41
C ASP A 242 -10.75 2.11 -0.89
N LEU A 243 -12.09 2.13 -0.97
CA LEU A 243 -12.78 2.60 -2.16
C LEU A 243 -12.46 4.07 -2.46
N ALA A 244 -12.37 4.94 -1.44
CA ALA A 244 -12.01 6.35 -1.59
C ALA A 244 -10.61 6.53 -2.18
N TRP A 245 -9.64 5.80 -1.67
CA TRP A 245 -8.26 5.85 -2.15
C TRP A 245 -8.12 5.29 -3.56
N SER A 246 -8.71 4.11 -3.78
CA SER A 246 -8.70 3.43 -5.08
C SER A 246 -9.35 4.27 -6.17
N ALA A 247 -10.52 4.81 -5.90
CA ALA A 247 -11.28 5.61 -6.87
C ALA A 247 -10.51 6.88 -7.27
N LEU A 248 -9.88 7.59 -6.31
CA LEU A 248 -9.03 8.74 -6.62
C LEU A 248 -7.91 8.33 -7.58
N LEU A 249 -7.16 7.26 -7.27
CA LEU A 249 -5.99 6.89 -8.04
C LEU A 249 -6.33 6.23 -9.39
N VAL A 250 -7.49 5.59 -9.50
CA VAL A 250 -8.05 5.16 -10.79
C VAL A 250 -8.35 6.40 -11.64
N GLY A 251 -9.02 7.41 -11.09
CA GLY A 251 -9.31 8.66 -11.79
C GLY A 251 -8.04 9.38 -12.27
N VAL A 252 -7.01 9.42 -11.43
CA VAL A 252 -5.70 10.01 -11.79
C VAL A 252 -5.00 9.21 -12.90
N THR A 253 -5.11 7.89 -12.91
CA THR A 253 -4.37 7.02 -13.84
C THR A 253 -5.08 6.83 -15.16
N ALA A 254 -6.40 6.60 -15.13
CA ALA A 254 -7.21 6.23 -16.30
C ALA A 254 -8.08 7.39 -16.82
N GLY A 255 -8.30 8.43 -16.02
CA GLY A 255 -9.17 9.56 -16.31
C GLY A 255 -10.32 9.68 -15.31
N GLU A 256 -10.74 10.92 -15.03
CA GLU A 256 -11.70 11.23 -13.96
C GLU A 256 -13.05 10.47 -14.11
N SER A 257 -13.52 10.27 -15.33
CA SER A 257 -14.75 9.50 -15.58
C SER A 257 -14.68 8.05 -15.09
N TYR A 258 -13.50 7.46 -15.07
CA TYR A 258 -13.32 6.06 -14.64
C TYR A 258 -13.31 5.89 -13.12
N ARG A 259 -13.16 6.98 -12.36
CA ARG A 259 -13.42 7.00 -10.92
C ARG A 259 -14.84 6.51 -10.60
N ASP A 260 -15.83 7.09 -11.27
CA ASP A 260 -17.22 6.75 -11.04
C ASP A 260 -17.58 5.35 -11.56
N VAL A 261 -16.97 4.94 -12.67
CA VAL A 261 -17.05 3.55 -13.18
C VAL A 261 -16.58 2.54 -12.13
N PHE A 262 -15.45 2.81 -11.48
CA PHE A 262 -14.89 1.94 -10.43
C PHE A 262 -15.84 1.82 -9.23
N ILE A 263 -16.39 2.94 -8.75
CA ILE A 263 -17.34 2.98 -7.62
C ILE A 263 -18.64 2.22 -7.98
N GLN A 264 -19.23 2.51 -9.13
CA GLN A 264 -20.45 1.85 -9.59
C GLN A 264 -20.26 0.33 -9.75
N ARG A 265 -19.12 -0.08 -10.31
CA ARG A 265 -18.79 -1.51 -10.43
C ARG A 265 -18.62 -2.15 -9.06
N TYR A 266 -17.99 -1.47 -8.11
CA TYR A 266 -17.84 -1.97 -6.74
C TYR A 266 -19.22 -2.20 -6.08
N GLN A 267 -20.13 -1.22 -6.16
CA GLN A 267 -21.50 -1.37 -5.64
C GLN A 267 -22.24 -2.53 -6.31
N ALA A 268 -22.11 -2.67 -7.63
CA ALA A 268 -22.78 -3.73 -8.37
C ALA A 268 -22.29 -5.14 -8.02
N VAL A 269 -20.99 -5.30 -7.71
CA VAL A 269 -20.38 -6.60 -7.37
C VAL A 269 -20.57 -6.94 -5.90
N SER A 270 -20.32 -5.98 -4.99
CA SER A 270 -20.40 -6.21 -3.55
C SER A 270 -21.82 -6.21 -3.01
N GLY A 271 -22.75 -5.56 -3.72
CA GLY A 271 -24.11 -5.31 -3.22
C GLY A 271 -24.17 -4.30 -2.06
N LEU A 272 -23.05 -3.66 -1.71
CA LEU A 272 -22.97 -2.67 -0.64
C LEU A 272 -23.32 -1.28 -1.15
N ASP A 273 -24.06 -0.52 -0.32
CA ASP A 273 -24.33 0.89 -0.58
C ASP A 273 -23.15 1.76 -0.14
N VAL A 274 -22.80 2.73 -0.97
CA VAL A 274 -21.69 3.67 -0.74
C VAL A 274 -22.22 5.00 -0.21
N GLU A 275 -23.11 4.93 0.79
CA GLU A 275 -23.63 6.12 1.45
C GLU A 275 -22.55 6.93 2.16
N ASN A 276 -22.73 8.25 2.21
CA ASN A 276 -21.82 9.18 2.87
C ASN A 276 -20.36 9.11 2.36
N PHE A 277 -20.17 8.70 1.10
CA PHE A 277 -18.85 8.47 0.52
C PHE A 277 -17.92 9.69 0.63
N SER A 278 -18.44 10.89 0.43
CA SER A 278 -17.67 12.14 0.57
C SER A 278 -17.01 12.29 1.95
N TYR A 279 -17.66 11.78 3.01
CA TYR A 279 -17.06 11.77 4.34
C TYR A 279 -15.79 10.88 4.38
N PHE A 280 -15.87 9.69 3.82
CA PHE A 280 -14.74 8.74 3.78
C PHE A 280 -13.62 9.20 2.85
N GLU A 281 -13.97 9.87 1.74
CA GLU A 281 -12.96 10.53 0.91
C GLU A 281 -12.19 11.58 1.72
N VAL A 282 -12.89 12.47 2.41
CA VAL A 282 -12.25 13.52 3.22
C VAL A 282 -11.44 12.91 4.37
N LEU A 283 -11.96 11.87 5.03
CA LEU A 283 -11.25 11.16 6.10
C LEU A 283 -9.94 10.53 5.59
N LYS A 284 -10.01 9.74 4.53
CA LYS A 284 -8.83 9.04 3.96
C LYS A 284 -7.82 10.00 3.36
N LEU A 285 -8.29 10.92 2.52
CA LEU A 285 -7.43 11.86 1.82
C LEU A 285 -6.88 12.94 2.76
N GLY A 286 -7.65 13.36 3.76
CA GLY A 286 -7.21 14.28 4.81
C GLY A 286 -6.08 13.70 5.65
N ALA A 287 -6.17 12.44 6.05
CA ALA A 287 -5.09 11.73 6.73
C ALA A 287 -3.81 11.69 5.88
N ARG A 288 -3.95 11.43 4.57
CA ARG A 288 -2.82 11.47 3.63
C ARG A 288 -2.19 12.86 3.53
N LEU A 289 -3.00 13.91 3.48
CA LEU A 289 -2.51 15.30 3.45
C LEU A 289 -1.74 15.66 4.73
N ILE A 290 -2.21 15.24 5.91
CA ILE A 290 -1.49 15.44 7.17
C ILE A 290 -0.13 14.73 7.12
N THR A 291 -0.07 13.48 6.66
CA THR A 291 1.20 12.75 6.49
C THR A 291 2.17 13.49 5.55
N ILE A 292 1.65 14.00 4.41
CA ILE A 292 2.45 14.78 3.47
C ILE A 292 2.95 16.09 4.09
N ALA A 293 2.10 16.76 4.89
CA ALA A 293 2.48 17.98 5.59
C ALA A 293 3.62 17.73 6.59
N LEU A 294 3.58 16.64 7.35
CA LEU A 294 4.65 16.23 8.26
C LEU A 294 6.00 16.08 7.53
N TRP A 295 5.99 15.48 6.34
CA TRP A 295 7.19 15.35 5.52
C TRP A 295 7.67 16.69 4.96
N LEU A 296 6.75 17.55 4.52
CA LEU A 296 7.07 18.88 3.99
C LEU A 296 7.62 19.82 5.05
N GLU A 297 7.17 19.72 6.28
CA GLU A 297 7.61 20.57 7.40
C GLU A 297 8.81 19.96 8.17
N GLU A 298 9.29 18.78 7.74
CA GLU A 298 10.40 18.08 8.42
C GLU A 298 10.13 17.81 9.91
N SER A 299 8.85 17.79 10.29
CA SER A 299 8.42 17.56 11.67
C SER A 299 8.65 16.12 12.12
N VAL A 300 8.84 15.21 11.17
CA VAL A 300 9.13 13.80 11.40
C VAL A 300 10.34 13.37 10.58
N VAL A 301 11.37 12.90 11.27
CA VAL A 301 12.47 12.18 10.64
C VAL A 301 12.00 10.74 10.45
N ILE A 302 11.64 10.36 9.22
CA ILE A 302 11.41 8.96 8.88
C ILE A 302 12.78 8.37 8.53
N PRO A 303 13.37 7.52 9.39
CA PRO A 303 14.79 7.12 9.28
C PRO A 303 15.16 6.43 7.98
N VAL A 304 14.18 5.99 7.20
CA VAL A 304 14.37 5.14 6.03
C VAL A 304 13.74 5.71 4.76
N SER A 305 12.89 6.73 4.87
CA SER A 305 12.27 7.32 3.70
C SER A 305 13.32 8.02 2.82
N LYS A 306 13.47 7.55 1.58
CA LYS A 306 14.23 8.24 0.53
C LYS A 306 13.49 9.50 0.03
N ILE A 307 12.29 9.79 0.57
CA ILE A 307 11.46 10.90 0.16
C ILE A 307 11.98 12.16 0.85
N THR A 308 12.53 13.03 0.05
CA THR A 308 12.93 14.36 0.48
C THR A 308 11.80 15.36 0.24
N LYS A 309 11.80 16.46 1.00
CA LYS A 309 10.94 17.63 0.75
C LYS A 309 11.01 18.09 -0.72
N GLN A 310 12.19 18.02 -1.32
CA GLN A 310 12.39 18.36 -2.73
C GLN A 310 11.71 17.35 -3.66
N ALA A 311 11.77 16.04 -3.37
CA ALA A 311 11.07 15.02 -4.14
C ALA A 311 9.55 15.23 -4.09
N ILE A 312 8.99 15.52 -2.90
CA ILE A 312 7.55 15.82 -2.77
C ILE A 312 7.17 17.03 -3.62
N ARG A 313 7.97 18.09 -3.59
CA ARG A 313 7.70 19.32 -4.35
C ARG A 313 7.87 19.19 -5.85
N ARG A 314 8.68 18.27 -6.34
CA ARG A 314 8.97 18.08 -7.77
C ARG A 314 8.33 16.83 -8.35
N GLU A 315 8.73 15.67 -7.85
CA GLU A 315 8.35 14.36 -8.41
C GLU A 315 6.91 13.97 -8.05
N TYR A 316 6.51 14.21 -6.79
CA TYR A 316 5.19 13.84 -6.28
C TYR A 316 4.18 14.99 -6.24
N ARG A 317 4.55 16.17 -6.74
CA ARG A 317 3.71 17.37 -6.71
C ARG A 317 2.32 17.13 -7.30
N VAL A 318 2.25 16.51 -8.48
CA VAL A 318 0.97 16.23 -9.15
C VAL A 318 0.09 15.31 -8.29
N HIS A 319 0.68 14.27 -7.71
CA HIS A 319 -0.03 13.38 -6.80
C HIS A 319 -0.58 14.14 -5.57
N VAL A 320 0.24 14.95 -4.93
CA VAL A 320 -0.16 15.76 -3.76
C VAL A 320 -1.31 16.71 -4.12
N LEU A 321 -1.22 17.38 -5.27
CA LEU A 321 -2.24 18.31 -5.73
C LEU A 321 -3.55 17.59 -6.08
N ASN A 322 -3.51 16.38 -6.64
CA ASN A 322 -4.72 15.59 -6.90
C ASN A 322 -5.44 15.24 -5.60
N VAL A 323 -4.71 14.77 -4.57
CA VAL A 323 -5.27 14.51 -3.24
C VAL A 323 -5.88 15.79 -2.64
N TYR A 324 -5.12 16.89 -2.66
CA TYR A 324 -5.58 18.16 -2.12
C TYR A 324 -6.80 18.72 -2.84
N ASN A 325 -6.77 18.74 -4.17
CA ASN A 325 -7.88 19.28 -4.98
C ASN A 325 -9.18 18.52 -4.72
N ARG A 326 -9.11 17.19 -4.55
CA ARG A 326 -10.30 16.41 -4.22
C ARG A 326 -10.86 16.77 -2.84
N VAL A 327 -10.03 16.93 -1.82
CA VAL A 327 -10.47 17.38 -0.49
C VAL A 327 -11.05 18.78 -0.58
N LYS A 328 -10.40 19.71 -1.28
CA LYS A 328 -10.87 21.08 -1.50
C LYS A 328 -12.20 21.13 -2.25
N GLU A 329 -12.39 20.29 -3.26
CA GLU A 329 -13.65 20.19 -4.01
C GLU A 329 -14.82 19.81 -3.10
N ILE A 330 -14.64 18.80 -2.24
CA ILE A 330 -15.68 18.31 -1.34
C ILE A 330 -15.97 19.30 -0.20
N THR A 331 -14.91 19.81 0.44
CA THR A 331 -15.02 20.59 1.68
C THR A 331 -15.13 22.09 1.47
N ARG A 332 -14.67 22.59 0.32
CA ARG A 332 -14.44 24.02 0.01
C ARG A 332 -13.40 24.69 0.90
N LEU A 333 -12.62 23.90 1.65
CA LEU A 333 -11.56 24.41 2.52
C LEU A 333 -10.28 24.66 1.72
N GLN A 334 -9.54 25.67 2.15
CA GLN A 334 -8.21 25.98 1.64
C GLN A 334 -7.17 25.64 2.73
N ILE A 335 -6.14 24.89 2.35
CA ILE A 335 -5.02 24.54 3.22
C ILE A 335 -3.80 25.26 2.66
N PRO A 336 -3.29 26.32 3.34
CA PRO A 336 -2.27 27.23 2.80
C PRO A 336 -1.01 26.51 2.29
N LEU A 337 -0.56 25.46 2.98
CA LEU A 337 0.62 24.68 2.60
C LEU A 337 0.50 24.12 1.17
N PHE A 338 -0.68 23.66 0.76
CA PHE A 338 -0.90 23.05 -0.54
C PHE A 338 -1.30 24.06 -1.64
N GLU A 339 -1.90 25.19 -1.26
CA GLU A 339 -2.13 26.30 -2.20
C GLU A 339 -0.78 26.78 -2.77
N GLY A 340 0.21 27.00 -1.90
CA GLY A 340 1.56 27.41 -2.32
C GLY A 340 2.28 26.39 -3.21
N LEU A 341 1.94 25.10 -3.12
CA LEU A 341 2.45 24.10 -4.05
C LEU A 341 1.84 24.24 -5.46
N GLY A 342 0.61 24.73 -5.56
CA GLY A 342 -0.08 24.97 -6.85
C GLY A 342 0.53 26.14 -7.63
N GLU A 343 0.98 27.17 -6.94
CA GLU A 343 1.47 28.44 -7.55
C GLU A 343 2.93 28.38 -8.03
N SER A 344 3.73 27.42 -7.57
CA SER A 344 5.17 27.31 -7.91
C SER A 344 5.42 26.74 -9.31
N THR A 345 4.89 27.35 -10.38
CA THR A 345 5.14 26.92 -11.78
C THR A 345 6.14 27.81 -12.54
N THR A 346 6.87 28.70 -11.86
CA THR A 346 7.88 29.56 -12.47
C THR A 346 9.14 29.60 -11.62
N GLU A 347 10.01 28.56 -11.77
CA GLU A 347 11.47 28.73 -11.69
C GLU A 347 12.16 27.49 -12.28
#